data_4c453f823f58aa2a3c0926d50af99872
#
_entry.id   4c453f823f58aa2a3c0926d50af99872
#
_cell.length_a   1.000
_cell.length_b   1.000
_cell.length_c   1.000
_cell.angle_alpha   90.00
_cell.angle_beta   90.00
_cell.angle_gamma   90.00
#
_symmetry.space_group_name_H-M   'P 1'
#
loop_
_entity.id
_entity.type
_entity.pdbx_description
1 polymer ?
#
loop_
_entity_poly.entity_id
_entity_poly.type
_entity_poly.pdbx_seq_one_letter_code
_entity_poly.pdbx_strand_id
1 'polypeptide(L)'
;IPVTIRKQDAYAHLALQDKVKYVRIKREFLKGKYVYYAQLVLEGVPPRSYNSEGLKQQVGIGRVGIDIGTSTVAVCSEKQTMLTVLAPNVVNYEKAIQRIQRKMDRSKRVTNPLKYKEDGTINRGNREQWVYSNRYVQLRNQYRELHRKNRMIRKQDHETLSNQLLSMGDTFFVETM
;
A
#
# COMPACT_ATOMS: atom_id res chain seq x y z
N ILE A 1 -19.50 15.77 -10.95
CA ILE A 1 -18.30 15.31 -11.69
C ILE A 1 -18.74 14.06 -12.45
N PRO A 2 -18.68 14.06 -13.79
CA PRO A 2 -19.03 12.87 -14.57
C PRO A 2 -17.99 11.77 -14.31
N VAL A 3 -18.46 10.55 -14.05
CA VAL A 3 -17.62 9.35 -13.84
C VAL A 3 -17.93 8.38 -14.94
N THR A 4 -16.90 7.94 -15.64
CA THR A 4 -17.04 6.94 -16.70
C THR A 4 -16.68 5.56 -16.14
N ILE A 5 -17.63 4.61 -16.25
CA ILE A 5 -17.39 3.21 -15.90
C ILE A 5 -17.10 2.46 -17.19
N ARG A 6 -16.12 1.59 -17.15
CA ARG A 6 -15.81 0.74 -18.31
C ARG A 6 -16.99 -0.19 -18.59
N LYS A 7 -17.45 -0.23 -19.86
CA LYS A 7 -18.58 -1.09 -20.27
C LYS A 7 -18.38 -2.57 -19.92
N GLN A 8 -17.13 -3.03 -19.89
CA GLN A 8 -16.75 -4.43 -19.61
C GLN A 8 -16.57 -4.72 -18.12
N ASP A 9 -16.73 -3.73 -17.23
CA ASP A 9 -16.60 -3.92 -15.79
C ASP A 9 -17.93 -4.38 -15.18
N ALA A 10 -18.24 -5.67 -15.36
CA ALA A 10 -19.45 -6.28 -14.83
C ALA A 10 -19.53 -6.14 -13.29
N TYR A 11 -18.39 -6.18 -12.59
CA TYR A 11 -18.34 -6.00 -11.15
C TYR A 11 -18.82 -4.61 -10.74
N ALA A 12 -18.33 -3.57 -11.40
CA ALA A 12 -18.75 -2.20 -11.12
C ALA A 12 -20.22 -1.97 -11.42
N HIS A 13 -20.74 -2.56 -12.51
CA HIS A 13 -22.15 -2.47 -12.86
C HIS A 13 -23.07 -3.16 -11.84
N LEU A 14 -22.67 -4.31 -11.32
CA LEU A 14 -23.41 -5.00 -10.24
C LEU A 14 -23.33 -4.19 -8.93
N ALA A 15 -22.16 -3.73 -8.55
CA ALA A 15 -21.97 -2.98 -7.32
C ALA A 15 -22.77 -1.67 -7.30
N LEU A 16 -22.93 -1.01 -8.44
CA LEU A 16 -23.69 0.23 -8.56
C LEU A 16 -25.22 0.08 -8.50
N GLN A 17 -25.72 -1.14 -8.43
CA GLN A 17 -27.13 -1.38 -8.11
C GLN A 17 -27.42 -1.08 -6.63
N ASP A 18 -26.39 -1.12 -5.79
CA ASP A 18 -26.51 -0.80 -4.37
C ASP A 18 -26.52 0.73 -4.16
N LYS A 19 -27.17 1.15 -3.09
CA LYS A 19 -27.30 2.55 -2.73
C LYS A 19 -25.94 3.14 -2.34
N VAL A 20 -25.61 4.31 -2.91
CA VAL A 20 -24.41 5.05 -2.54
C VAL A 20 -24.58 5.65 -1.14
N LYS A 21 -23.74 5.25 -0.20
CA LYS A 21 -23.72 5.75 1.16
C LYS A 21 -22.98 7.10 1.26
N TYR A 22 -21.78 7.15 0.68
CA TYR A 22 -21.00 8.40 0.52
C TYR A 22 -19.94 8.26 -0.56
N VAL A 23 -19.39 9.40 -0.96
CA VAL A 23 -18.27 9.47 -1.92
C VAL A 23 -17.04 9.99 -1.20
N ARG A 24 -15.91 9.33 -1.42
CA ARG A 24 -14.61 9.75 -0.91
C ARG A 24 -13.71 10.18 -2.07
N ILE A 25 -13.13 11.36 -1.98
CA ILE A 25 -12.10 11.79 -2.92
C ILE A 25 -10.73 11.41 -2.35
N LYS A 26 -10.00 10.56 -3.08
CA LYS A 26 -8.66 10.11 -2.72
C LYS A 26 -7.66 10.74 -3.69
N ARG A 27 -6.64 11.40 -3.13
CA ARG A 27 -5.52 11.93 -3.89
C ARG A 27 -4.31 11.01 -3.71
N GLU A 28 -3.73 10.54 -4.79
CA GLU A 28 -2.49 9.76 -4.79
C GLU A 28 -1.41 10.46 -5.60
N PHE A 29 -0.16 10.35 -5.13
CA PHE A 29 0.98 10.81 -5.90
C PHE A 29 1.53 9.64 -6.69
N LEU A 30 1.42 9.71 -8.03
CA LEU A 30 1.76 8.64 -8.94
C LEU A 30 2.68 9.18 -10.04
N LYS A 31 3.88 8.60 -10.17
CA LYS A 31 4.84 8.93 -11.23
C LYS A 31 5.07 10.45 -11.41
N GLY A 32 5.28 11.17 -10.31
CA GLY A 32 5.61 12.59 -10.32
C GLY A 32 4.41 13.56 -10.36
N LYS A 33 3.18 13.09 -10.44
CA LYS A 33 1.96 13.90 -10.45
C LYS A 33 0.91 13.40 -9.47
N TYR A 34 -0.01 14.27 -9.08
CA TYR A 34 -1.18 13.88 -8.32
C TYR A 34 -2.27 13.36 -9.23
N VAL A 35 -2.83 12.20 -8.85
CA VAL A 35 -3.99 11.58 -9.49
C VAL A 35 -5.10 11.54 -8.45
N TYR A 36 -6.30 11.85 -8.87
CA TYR A 36 -7.49 11.87 -8.02
C TYR A 36 -8.42 10.74 -8.41
N TYR A 37 -8.94 10.05 -7.40
CA TYR A 37 -9.90 8.98 -7.53
C TYR A 37 -11.16 9.34 -6.75
N ALA A 38 -12.32 9.11 -7.36
CA ALA A 38 -13.58 9.07 -6.64
C ALA A 38 -13.85 7.62 -6.21
N GLN A 39 -14.00 7.40 -4.91
CA GLN A 39 -14.38 6.10 -4.33
C GLN A 39 -15.83 6.21 -3.89
N LEU A 40 -16.70 5.41 -4.50
CA LEU A 40 -18.08 5.26 -4.06
C LEU A 40 -18.12 4.21 -2.96
N VAL A 41 -18.66 4.55 -1.81
CA VAL A 41 -18.93 3.60 -0.73
C VAL A 41 -20.41 3.25 -0.81
N LEU A 42 -20.70 1.98 -1.04
CA LEU A 42 -22.02 1.46 -1.28
C LEU A 42 -22.54 0.73 -0.03
N GLU A 43 -23.84 0.72 0.16
CA GLU A 43 -24.52 -0.13 1.13
C GLU A 43 -24.76 -1.49 0.46
N GLY A 44 -24.45 -2.57 1.17
CA GLY A 44 -24.68 -3.91 0.67
C GLY A 44 -23.49 -4.84 0.82
N VAL A 45 -23.62 -6.03 0.28
CA VAL A 45 -22.58 -7.05 0.28
C VAL A 45 -21.82 -6.97 -1.05
N PRO A 46 -20.48 -6.90 -1.02
CA PRO A 46 -19.69 -6.86 -2.25
C PRO A 46 -20.02 -8.06 -3.16
N PRO A 47 -20.27 -7.84 -4.45
CA PRO A 47 -20.52 -8.95 -5.37
C PRO A 47 -19.26 -9.82 -5.45
N ARG A 48 -19.46 -11.14 -5.55
CA ARG A 48 -18.36 -12.09 -5.70
C ARG A 48 -17.73 -11.97 -7.08
N SER A 49 -16.42 -12.12 -7.15
CA SER A 49 -15.71 -12.12 -8.42
C SER A 49 -15.70 -13.50 -9.05
N TYR A 50 -16.13 -13.57 -10.31
CA TYR A 50 -16.15 -14.79 -11.10
C TYR A 50 -15.18 -14.70 -12.27
N ASN A 51 -14.66 -15.84 -12.71
CA ASN A 51 -13.95 -16.02 -13.98
C ASN A 51 -14.69 -17.05 -14.84
N SER A 52 -14.13 -17.41 -16.01
CA SER A 52 -14.72 -18.41 -16.91
C SER A 52 -14.90 -19.80 -16.29
N GLU A 53 -14.19 -20.09 -15.20
CA GLU A 53 -14.20 -21.38 -14.50
C GLU A 53 -15.11 -21.37 -13.25
N GLY A 54 -15.76 -20.24 -12.95
CA GLY A 54 -16.63 -20.06 -11.78
C GLY A 54 -16.08 -19.01 -10.79
N LEU A 55 -16.23 -19.25 -9.47
CA LEU A 55 -15.69 -18.36 -8.44
C LEU A 55 -14.18 -18.22 -8.58
N LYS A 56 -13.70 -17.01 -8.73
CA LYS A 56 -12.26 -16.71 -8.87
C LYS A 56 -11.43 -17.19 -7.67
N GLN A 57 -12.07 -17.28 -6.50
CA GLN A 57 -11.43 -17.76 -5.27
C GLN A 57 -12.41 -18.65 -4.53
N GLN A 58 -12.01 -19.89 -4.35
CA GLN A 58 -12.77 -20.85 -3.56
C GLN A 58 -12.34 -20.73 -2.10
N VAL A 59 -13.32 -20.73 -1.20
CA VAL A 59 -13.09 -20.83 0.23
C VAL A 59 -13.02 -22.30 0.60
N GLY A 60 -11.96 -22.69 1.30
CA GLY A 60 -11.82 -24.03 1.86
C GLY A 60 -12.82 -24.26 3.00
N ILE A 61 -12.91 -25.49 3.47
CA ILE A 61 -13.73 -25.86 4.63
C ILE A 61 -12.76 -26.41 5.69
N GLY A 62 -12.93 -25.98 6.94
CA GLY A 62 -12.16 -26.47 8.08
C GLY A 62 -11.47 -25.36 8.87
N ARG A 63 -10.75 -25.78 9.88
CA ARG A 63 -10.08 -24.89 10.84
C ARG A 63 -8.65 -24.60 10.41
N VAL A 64 -8.22 -23.35 10.56
CA VAL A 64 -6.89 -22.86 10.23
C VAL A 64 -6.30 -22.11 11.42
N GLY A 65 -5.21 -22.63 12.00
CA GLY A 65 -4.42 -21.93 13.01
C GLY A 65 -3.36 -21.06 12.33
N ILE A 66 -3.19 -19.82 12.81
CA ILE A 66 -2.24 -18.85 12.26
C ILE A 66 -1.42 -18.27 13.42
N ASP A 67 -0.09 -18.41 13.31
CA ASP A 67 0.87 -17.72 14.16
C ASP A 67 1.63 -16.67 13.31
N ILE A 68 1.54 -15.40 13.72
CA ILE A 68 2.11 -14.28 12.99
C ILE A 68 3.38 -13.80 13.69
N GLY A 69 4.53 -14.14 13.11
CA GLY A 69 5.81 -13.58 13.52
C GLY A 69 6.10 -12.20 12.90
N THR A 70 7.27 -11.66 13.18
CA THR A 70 7.68 -10.32 12.68
C THR A 70 7.88 -10.26 11.16
N SER A 71 8.26 -11.35 10.53
CA SER A 71 8.52 -11.44 9.08
C SER A 71 7.96 -12.70 8.44
N THR A 72 7.58 -13.68 9.23
CA THR A 72 7.06 -14.99 8.80
C THR A 72 5.67 -15.22 9.37
N VAL A 73 4.94 -16.10 8.73
CA VAL A 73 3.69 -16.64 9.26
C VAL A 73 3.72 -18.15 9.18
N ALA A 74 3.40 -18.81 10.28
CA ALA A 74 3.15 -20.23 10.35
C ALA A 74 1.65 -20.48 10.30
N VAL A 75 1.25 -21.43 9.48
CA VAL A 75 -0.15 -21.76 9.26
C VAL A 75 -0.31 -23.28 9.35
N CYS A 76 -1.31 -23.72 10.08
CA CYS A 76 -1.67 -25.12 10.22
C CYS A 76 -3.15 -25.32 9.95
N SER A 77 -3.49 -26.22 9.05
CA SER A 77 -4.85 -26.71 8.81
C SER A 77 -4.89 -28.22 8.91
N GLU A 78 -6.07 -28.79 8.87
CA GLU A 78 -6.23 -30.27 8.90
C GLU A 78 -5.53 -30.97 7.73
N LYS A 79 -5.35 -30.28 6.60
CA LYS A 79 -4.81 -30.86 5.36
C LYS A 79 -3.34 -30.54 5.13
N GLN A 80 -2.86 -29.41 5.61
CA GLN A 80 -1.50 -28.95 5.33
C GLN A 80 -0.98 -27.96 6.37
N THR A 81 0.34 -27.90 6.48
CA THR A 81 1.06 -26.88 7.24
C THR A 81 1.90 -26.04 6.30
N MET A 82 2.09 -24.76 6.61
CA MET A 82 2.86 -23.84 5.82
C MET A 82 3.64 -22.87 6.72
N LEU A 83 4.92 -22.68 6.41
CA LEU A 83 5.71 -21.58 6.96
C LEU A 83 6.17 -20.71 5.80
N THR A 84 5.79 -19.45 5.79
CA THR A 84 6.12 -18.53 4.70
C THR A 84 6.50 -17.15 5.20
N VAL A 85 7.15 -16.38 4.34
CA VAL A 85 7.45 -14.96 4.58
C VAL A 85 6.23 -14.11 4.25
N LEU A 86 5.90 -13.15 5.12
CA LEU A 86 4.73 -12.28 4.94
C LEU A 86 4.73 -11.48 3.63
N ALA A 87 5.92 -11.05 3.16
CA ALA A 87 6.05 -10.25 1.95
C ALA A 87 7.35 -10.61 1.20
N PRO A 88 7.40 -11.78 0.54
CA PRO A 88 8.64 -12.33 -0.05
C PRO A 88 9.17 -11.51 -1.23
N ASN A 89 8.29 -10.79 -1.95
CA ASN A 89 8.68 -10.04 -3.15
C ASN A 89 9.07 -8.58 -2.87
N VAL A 90 9.04 -8.15 -1.61
CA VAL A 90 9.45 -6.78 -1.25
C VAL A 90 10.94 -6.59 -1.46
N VAL A 91 11.28 -5.65 -2.32
CA VAL A 91 12.68 -5.33 -2.64
C VAL A 91 13.29 -4.45 -1.55
N ASN A 92 14.49 -4.78 -1.10
CA ASN A 92 15.23 -3.94 -0.16
C ASN A 92 15.82 -2.72 -0.88
N TYR A 93 15.15 -1.58 -0.76
CA TYR A 93 15.62 -0.30 -1.29
C TYR A 93 16.37 0.55 -0.24
N GLU A 94 16.74 0.01 0.90
CA GLU A 94 17.32 0.79 2.01
C GLU A 94 18.53 1.62 1.58
N LYS A 95 19.52 1.00 0.91
CA LYS A 95 20.70 1.72 0.40
C LYS A 95 20.35 2.83 -0.59
N ALA A 96 19.36 2.59 -1.47
CA ALA A 96 18.88 3.59 -2.42
C ALA A 96 18.16 4.74 -1.71
N ILE A 97 17.32 4.43 -0.74
CA ILE A 97 16.61 5.39 0.10
C ILE A 97 17.59 6.27 0.87
N GLN A 98 18.57 5.69 1.57
CA GLN A 98 19.59 6.42 2.30
C GLN A 98 20.40 7.35 1.38
N ARG A 99 20.75 6.88 0.18
CA ARG A 99 21.46 7.72 -0.82
C ARG A 99 20.62 8.92 -1.26
N ILE A 100 19.34 8.72 -1.49
CA ILE A 100 18.41 9.80 -1.86
C ILE A 100 18.25 10.78 -0.69
N GLN A 101 18.08 10.31 0.52
CA GLN A 101 17.94 11.14 1.72
C GLN A 101 19.19 12.03 1.93
N ARG A 102 20.39 11.47 1.79
CA ARG A 102 21.65 12.26 1.87
C ARG A 102 21.73 13.33 0.78
N LYS A 103 21.27 13.03 -0.45
CA LYS A 103 21.21 14.02 -1.54
C LYS A 103 20.16 15.10 -1.27
N MET A 104 19.00 14.74 -0.72
CA MET A 104 17.95 15.68 -0.31
C MET A 104 18.46 16.62 0.79
N ASP A 105 19.11 16.07 1.82
CA ASP A 105 19.66 16.87 2.92
C ASP A 105 20.69 17.88 2.40
N ARG A 106 21.67 17.45 1.59
CA ARG A 106 22.63 18.34 0.96
C ARG A 106 21.97 19.46 0.15
N SER A 107 21.00 19.11 -0.69
CA SER A 107 20.26 20.10 -1.49
C SER A 107 19.49 21.09 -0.62
N LYS A 108 18.90 20.63 0.47
CA LYS A 108 18.17 21.45 1.43
C LYS A 108 19.08 22.42 2.17
N ARG A 109 20.29 21.96 2.57
CA ARG A 109 21.31 22.79 3.25
C ARG A 109 21.82 23.91 2.34
N VAL A 110 22.17 23.57 1.10
CA VAL A 110 22.65 24.56 0.11
C VAL A 110 21.60 25.64 -0.17
N THR A 111 20.33 25.25 -0.25
CA THR A 111 19.25 26.21 -0.54
C THR A 111 18.85 27.07 0.67
N ASN A 112 19.13 26.62 1.90
CA ASN A 112 18.70 27.29 3.12
C ASN A 112 19.87 27.40 4.14
N PRO A 113 20.96 28.09 3.82
CA PRO A 113 22.15 28.13 4.70
C PRO A 113 21.83 28.75 6.07
N LEU A 114 21.02 29.79 6.14
CA LEU A 114 20.65 30.48 7.38
C LEU A 114 19.78 29.64 8.33
N LYS A 115 19.23 28.54 7.83
CA LYS A 115 18.46 27.57 8.64
C LYS A 115 19.33 26.60 9.42
N TYR A 116 20.64 26.63 9.23
CA TYR A 116 21.58 25.75 9.91
C TYR A 116 22.59 26.55 10.71
N LYS A 117 23.00 26.03 11.85
CA LYS A 117 24.11 26.55 12.66
C LYS A 117 25.45 26.06 12.11
N GLU A 118 26.55 26.58 12.61
CA GLU A 118 27.92 26.16 12.23
C GLU A 118 28.18 24.67 12.50
N ASP A 119 27.58 24.12 13.56
CA ASP A 119 27.62 22.70 13.89
C ASP A 119 26.76 21.80 12.96
N GLY A 120 26.06 22.41 11.98
CA GLY A 120 25.20 21.71 11.03
C GLY A 120 23.83 21.34 11.58
N THR A 121 23.49 21.71 12.81
CA THR A 121 22.14 21.52 13.36
C THR A 121 21.16 22.58 12.86
N ILE A 122 19.86 22.30 12.96
CA ILE A 122 18.82 23.24 12.53
C ILE A 122 18.72 24.41 13.51
N ASN A 123 18.81 25.63 13.00
CA ASN A 123 18.56 26.84 13.76
C ASN A 123 17.06 27.03 13.95
N ARG A 124 16.53 26.58 15.09
CA ARG A 124 15.11 26.69 15.44
C ARG A 124 14.62 28.14 15.64
N GLY A 125 15.54 29.07 15.89
CA GLY A 125 15.23 30.52 16.01
C GLY A 125 14.90 31.17 14.67
N ASN A 126 15.35 30.61 13.56
CA ASN A 126 15.02 31.13 12.23
C ASN A 126 13.63 30.65 11.80
N ARG A 127 12.66 31.57 11.75
CA ARG A 127 11.25 31.32 11.39
C ARG A 127 10.94 31.48 9.89
N GLU A 128 11.93 31.79 9.06
CA GLU A 128 11.72 31.90 7.60
C GLU A 128 11.16 30.60 7.01
N GLN A 129 10.48 30.70 5.89
CA GLN A 129 9.97 29.51 5.20
C GLN A 129 11.09 28.71 4.54
N TRP A 130 10.96 27.38 4.53
CA TRP A 130 11.88 26.50 3.84
C TRP A 130 11.73 26.64 2.32
N VAL A 131 12.82 26.92 1.65
CA VAL A 131 12.88 26.94 0.18
C VAL A 131 13.36 25.59 -0.33
N TYR A 132 12.73 25.05 -1.34
CA TYR A 132 13.09 23.78 -1.94
C TYR A 132 13.48 23.95 -3.40
N SER A 133 14.71 23.57 -3.74
CA SER A 133 15.18 23.56 -5.12
C SER A 133 14.44 22.52 -5.96
N ASN A 134 14.43 22.72 -7.29
CA ASN A 134 13.87 21.73 -8.22
C ASN A 134 14.52 20.34 -8.03
N ARG A 135 15.83 20.31 -7.77
CA ARG A 135 16.56 19.08 -7.47
C ARG A 135 16.03 18.38 -6.22
N TYR A 136 15.77 19.13 -5.13
CA TYR A 136 15.16 18.57 -3.92
C TYR A 136 13.78 17.97 -4.21
N VAL A 137 12.95 18.68 -4.97
CA VAL A 137 11.61 18.21 -5.35
C VAL A 137 11.69 16.92 -6.17
N GLN A 138 12.60 16.83 -7.14
CA GLN A 138 12.81 15.60 -7.92
C GLN A 138 13.25 14.42 -7.05
N LEU A 139 14.22 14.63 -6.15
CA LEU A 139 14.69 13.60 -5.21
C LEU A 139 13.58 13.14 -4.27
N ARG A 140 12.76 14.08 -3.75
CA ARG A 140 11.59 13.77 -2.93
C ARG A 140 10.57 12.92 -3.68
N ASN A 141 10.39 13.19 -4.97
CA ASN A 141 9.49 12.38 -5.82
C ASN A 141 10.03 10.97 -6.04
N GLN A 142 11.34 10.82 -6.27
CA GLN A 142 11.99 9.51 -6.35
C GLN A 142 11.86 8.73 -5.03
N TYR A 143 12.09 9.37 -3.90
CA TYR A 143 11.92 8.79 -2.57
C TYR A 143 10.50 8.26 -2.36
N ARG A 144 9.48 9.08 -2.67
CA ARG A 144 8.07 8.69 -2.58
C ARG A 144 7.74 7.52 -3.48
N GLU A 145 8.31 7.48 -4.69
CA GLU A 145 8.04 6.41 -5.65
C GLU A 145 8.61 5.06 -5.18
N LEU A 146 9.81 5.02 -4.58
CA LEU A 146 10.36 3.80 -4.00
C LEU A 146 9.47 3.25 -2.88
N HIS A 147 9.03 4.10 -1.97
CA HIS A 147 8.12 3.70 -0.90
C HIS A 147 6.75 3.24 -1.44
N ARG A 148 6.24 3.91 -2.49
CA ARG A 148 4.99 3.50 -3.14
C ARG A 148 5.11 2.11 -3.75
N LYS A 149 6.21 1.84 -4.46
CA LYS A 149 6.47 0.51 -5.06
C LYS A 149 6.49 -0.58 -4.00
N ASN A 150 7.25 -0.41 -2.92
CA ASN A 150 7.31 -1.39 -1.84
C ASN A 150 5.95 -1.62 -1.18
N ARG A 151 5.19 -0.55 -0.95
CA ARG A 151 3.84 -0.67 -0.39
C ARG A 151 2.91 -1.47 -1.30
N MET A 152 3.00 -1.26 -2.62
CA MET A 152 2.18 -2.02 -3.58
C MET A 152 2.55 -3.49 -3.64
N ILE A 153 3.86 -3.81 -3.68
CA ILE A 153 4.34 -5.19 -3.67
C ILE A 153 3.89 -5.89 -2.38
N ARG A 154 4.11 -5.25 -1.22
CA ARG A 154 3.65 -5.79 0.07
C ARG A 154 2.16 -6.05 0.10
N LYS A 155 1.36 -5.11 -0.40
CA LYS A 155 -0.09 -5.28 -0.49
C LYS A 155 -0.46 -6.49 -1.34
N GLN A 156 0.18 -6.66 -2.51
CA GLN A 156 -0.05 -7.80 -3.40
C GLN A 156 0.34 -9.12 -2.74
N ASP A 157 1.50 -9.17 -2.06
CA ASP A 157 1.95 -10.36 -1.34
C ASP A 157 0.95 -10.75 -0.24
N HIS A 158 0.46 -9.77 0.54
CA HIS A 158 -0.55 -10.02 1.58
C HIS A 158 -1.89 -10.46 0.98
N GLU A 159 -2.32 -9.89 -0.14
CA GLU A 159 -3.54 -10.33 -0.84
C GLU A 159 -3.40 -11.78 -1.34
N THR A 160 -2.26 -12.13 -1.90
CA THR A 160 -1.95 -13.50 -2.33
C THR A 160 -1.97 -14.47 -1.14
N LEU A 161 -1.30 -14.10 -0.04
CA LEU A 161 -1.32 -14.90 1.19
C LEU A 161 -2.73 -15.06 1.74
N SER A 162 -3.52 -13.98 1.81
CA SER A 162 -4.91 -14.05 2.27
C SER A 162 -5.76 -15.01 1.44
N ASN A 163 -5.56 -15.01 0.12
CA ASN A 163 -6.25 -15.95 -0.76
C ASN A 163 -5.83 -17.40 -0.53
N GLN A 164 -4.55 -17.64 -0.27
CA GLN A 164 -4.05 -18.96 0.11
C GLN A 164 -4.67 -19.44 1.44
N LEU A 165 -4.72 -18.56 2.45
CA LEU A 165 -5.35 -18.88 3.74
C LEU A 165 -6.82 -19.22 3.57
N LEU A 166 -7.57 -18.41 2.81
CA LEU A 166 -8.98 -18.67 2.54
C LEU A 166 -9.22 -19.99 1.80
N SER A 167 -8.28 -20.44 0.99
CA SER A 167 -8.39 -21.75 0.33
C SER A 167 -8.16 -22.93 1.27
N MET A 168 -7.55 -22.70 2.44
CA MET A 168 -7.23 -23.74 3.44
C MET A 168 -8.40 -24.03 4.38
N GLY A 169 -9.28 -23.06 4.62
CA GLY A 169 -10.43 -23.22 5.52
C GLY A 169 -11.29 -21.97 5.62
N ASP A 170 -12.33 -22.07 6.42
CA ASP A 170 -13.34 -21.02 6.65
C ASP A 170 -13.35 -20.48 8.10
N THR A 171 -12.71 -21.20 9.02
CA THR A 171 -12.62 -20.80 10.43
C THR A 171 -11.18 -20.58 10.83
N PHE A 172 -10.85 -19.34 11.27
CA PHE A 172 -9.48 -18.94 11.55
C PHE A 172 -9.26 -18.66 13.03
N PHE A 173 -8.17 -19.22 13.57
CA PHE A 173 -7.67 -18.97 14.92
C PHE A 173 -6.33 -18.26 14.79
N VAL A 174 -6.23 -17.07 15.34
CA VAL A 174 -5.00 -16.25 15.32
C VAL A 174 -4.51 -16.11 16.74
N GLU A 175 -3.22 -16.37 16.96
CA GLU A 175 -2.60 -16.13 18.25
C GLU A 175 -2.58 -14.62 18.53
N THR A 176 -3.13 -14.24 19.68
CA THR A 176 -3.06 -12.84 20.18
C THR A 176 -1.78 -12.67 20.98
N MET A 177 -0.91 -11.77 20.54
CA MET A 177 0.28 -11.34 21.30
C MET A 177 -0.11 -10.51 22.53
#